data_3ac37278a0f7ddf17e8fddcda0aadfc7
#
_entry.id   3ac37278a0f7ddf17e8fddcda0aadfc7
#
_cell.length_a   1.000
_cell.length_b   1.000
_cell.length_c   1.000
_cell.angle_alpha   90.00
_cell.angle_beta   90.00
_cell.angle_gamma   90.00
#
_symmetry.space_group_name_H-M   'P 1'
#
loop_
_entity.id
_entity.type
_entity.pdbx_description
1 polymer ?
#
loop_
_entity_poly.entity_id
_entity_poly.type
_entity_poly.pdbx_seq_one_letter_code
_entity_poly.pdbx_strand_id
1 'polypeptide(L)'
;MRTQNPCSKRKDLHALWWGVAFCVLVTGTIWVFGKRFENLSFLPDEGYSWYFWKMPEKSTWGWWTAWGFYALHQVAHFGLIYYAQNRVGRYTDGLHKVNVWALAINGFFVLLHFLQTHLWYDGLAQDHPPQYPQYAVILLLVWVLLMENRRRGLILGWKVPIGKQITSFALKYHGYVFSWAILYTFWYHPMHPSLSHLTGFLYTFLIMLQGSLFFTRVHTNRYWMFVQEFSVLIHGTIVAFTQGPNIWPMFLFGFAGIFV
;
A
#
# COMPACT_ATOMS: atom_id res chain seq x y z
N MET A 1 -40.65 3.63 -1.04
CA MET A 1 -39.71 4.74 -1.32
C MET A 1 -39.33 5.40 0.01
N ARG A 2 -38.15 5.14 0.57
CA ARG A 2 -37.66 5.89 1.74
C ARG A 2 -36.98 7.16 1.20
N THR A 3 -37.58 8.30 1.50
CA THR A 3 -37.01 9.63 1.26
C THR A 3 -35.65 9.69 1.94
N GLN A 4 -34.59 9.73 1.14
CA GLN A 4 -33.23 9.99 1.64
C GLN A 4 -33.22 11.45 2.13
N ASN A 5 -32.92 11.63 3.41
CA ASN A 5 -32.68 12.94 3.99
C ASN A 5 -31.50 13.59 3.23
N PRO A 6 -31.69 14.74 2.56
CA PRO A 6 -30.64 15.36 1.71
C PRO A 6 -29.45 15.90 2.48
N CYS A 7 -29.41 15.77 3.80
CA CYS A 7 -28.37 16.32 4.66
C CYS A 7 -27.55 15.25 5.42
N SER A 8 -27.53 13.99 4.96
CA SER A 8 -26.56 13.05 5.50
C SER A 8 -25.16 13.41 4.99
N LYS A 9 -24.38 14.13 5.80
CA LYS A 9 -22.97 14.42 5.52
C LYS A 9 -22.27 13.13 5.12
N ARG A 10 -21.65 13.08 3.95
CA ARG A 10 -20.89 11.94 3.42
C ARG A 10 -19.64 11.70 4.29
N LYS A 11 -19.83 10.95 5.37
CA LYS A 11 -18.76 10.65 6.33
C LYS A 11 -17.61 9.88 5.71
N ASP A 12 -17.89 9.07 4.68
CA ASP A 12 -16.89 8.35 3.89
C ASP A 12 -15.92 9.30 3.16
N LEU A 13 -16.44 10.40 2.55
CA LEU A 13 -15.62 11.43 1.92
C LEU A 13 -14.82 12.23 2.94
N HIS A 14 -15.41 12.57 4.09
CA HIS A 14 -14.64 13.23 5.15
C HIS A 14 -13.50 12.35 5.64
N ALA A 15 -13.76 11.05 5.86
CA ALA A 15 -12.71 10.12 6.27
C ALA A 15 -11.62 9.98 5.19
N LEU A 16 -11.98 9.99 3.90
CA LEU A 16 -11.01 10.00 2.82
C LEU A 16 -10.10 11.23 2.89
N TRP A 17 -10.67 12.43 2.95
CA TRP A 17 -9.87 13.66 2.92
C TRP A 17 -8.99 13.84 4.16
N TRP A 18 -9.51 13.51 5.34
CA TRP A 18 -8.69 13.49 6.56
C TRP A 18 -7.61 12.41 6.51
N GLY A 19 -7.92 11.25 5.94
CA GLY A 19 -6.96 10.19 5.70
C GLY A 19 -5.85 10.61 4.73
N VAL A 20 -6.19 11.27 3.61
CA VAL A 20 -5.20 11.83 2.66
C VAL A 20 -4.32 12.89 3.33
N ALA A 21 -4.94 13.81 4.11
CA ALA A 21 -4.19 14.80 4.87
C ALA A 21 -3.21 14.15 5.85
N PHE A 22 -3.64 13.09 6.55
CA PHE A 22 -2.78 12.30 7.42
C PHE A 22 -1.62 11.65 6.65
N CYS A 23 -1.88 11.03 5.50
CA CYS A 23 -0.84 10.41 4.66
C CYS A 23 0.23 11.43 4.24
N VAL A 24 -0.19 12.61 3.77
CA VAL A 24 0.73 13.68 3.37
C VAL A 24 1.53 14.21 4.58
N LEU A 25 0.86 14.42 5.71
CA LEU A 25 1.50 14.90 6.94
C LEU A 25 2.56 13.91 7.44
N VAL A 26 2.26 12.61 7.48
CA VAL A 26 3.23 11.59 7.91
C VAL A 26 4.39 11.53 6.92
N THR A 27 4.14 11.58 5.61
CA THR A 27 5.20 11.59 4.60
C THR A 27 6.11 12.82 4.77
N GLY A 28 5.53 14.00 5.02
CA GLY A 28 6.30 15.21 5.35
C GLY A 28 7.10 15.06 6.65
N THR A 29 6.54 14.38 7.65
CA THR A 29 7.22 14.06 8.91
C THR A 29 8.42 13.15 8.68
N ILE A 30 8.26 12.10 7.86
CA ILE A 30 9.37 11.21 7.45
C ILE A 30 10.49 12.02 6.79
N TRP A 31 10.15 12.94 5.89
CA TRP A 31 11.15 13.78 5.23
C TRP A 31 11.90 14.69 6.20
N VAL A 32 11.19 15.37 7.09
CA VAL A 32 11.79 16.31 8.06
C VAL A 32 12.69 15.60 9.07
N PHE A 33 12.17 14.56 9.72
CA PHE A 33 12.90 13.82 10.77
C PHE A 33 13.91 12.83 10.21
N GLY A 34 13.70 12.36 8.98
CA GLY A 34 14.59 11.41 8.29
C GLY A 34 15.96 12.00 7.94
N LYS A 35 16.14 13.32 7.94
CA LYS A 35 17.44 13.98 7.68
C LYS A 35 18.57 13.44 8.56
N ARG A 36 18.25 12.98 9.76
CA ARG A 36 19.22 12.32 10.65
C ARG A 36 19.84 11.03 10.09
N PHE A 37 19.18 10.41 9.11
CA PHE A 37 19.65 9.17 8.46
C PHE A 37 20.59 9.43 7.28
N GLU A 38 20.76 10.67 6.83
CA GLU A 38 21.67 11.03 5.74
C GLU A 38 23.14 10.71 6.08
N ASN A 39 23.47 10.65 7.36
CA ASN A 39 24.81 10.34 7.85
C ASN A 39 25.02 8.84 8.18
N LEU A 40 24.05 7.98 7.91
CA LEU A 40 24.20 6.54 8.12
C LEU A 40 25.12 5.95 7.05
N SER A 41 26.02 5.07 7.49
CA SER A 41 26.85 4.28 6.59
C SER A 41 26.12 3.00 6.25
N PHE A 42 25.93 2.75 4.96
CA PHE A 42 25.33 1.52 4.44
C PHE A 42 26.40 0.61 3.87
N LEU A 43 26.09 -0.68 3.75
CA LEU A 43 26.98 -1.62 3.07
C LEU A 43 27.10 -1.25 1.58
N PRO A 44 28.25 -1.53 0.94
CA PRO A 44 28.46 -1.24 -0.48
C PRO A 44 27.47 -2.02 -1.35
N ASP A 45 27.13 -1.44 -2.50
CA ASP A 45 26.29 -2.07 -3.50
C ASP A 45 26.95 -3.34 -4.06
N GLU A 46 26.25 -4.47 -3.96
CA GLU A 46 26.69 -5.76 -4.53
C GLU A 46 25.97 -6.08 -5.86
N GLY A 47 25.34 -5.08 -6.47
CA GLY A 47 24.70 -5.20 -7.78
C GLY A 47 23.21 -5.53 -7.73
N TYR A 48 22.73 -6.13 -8.84
CA TYR A 48 21.30 -6.48 -8.97
C TYR A 48 20.83 -7.34 -7.81
N SER A 49 19.78 -6.99 -7.16
CA SER A 49 19.25 -7.63 -5.95
C SER A 49 19.82 -7.11 -4.64
N TRP A 50 20.63 -6.08 -4.68
CA TRP A 50 21.12 -5.48 -3.46
C TRP A 50 20.17 -4.38 -2.95
N TYR A 51 19.97 -4.35 -1.64
CA TYR A 51 19.21 -3.28 -1.00
C TYR A 51 20.16 -2.17 -0.55
N PHE A 52 20.10 -1.01 -1.19
CA PHE A 52 21.05 0.11 -1.02
C PHE A 52 21.12 0.68 0.40
N TRP A 53 20.12 0.46 1.23
CA TRP A 53 20.05 0.97 2.60
C TRP A 53 20.28 -0.13 3.64
N LYS A 54 21.13 -1.08 3.32
CA LYS A 54 21.47 -2.19 4.19
C LYS A 54 22.49 -1.77 5.23
N MET A 55 22.15 -2.00 6.50
CA MET A 55 23.01 -1.64 7.63
C MET A 55 24.18 -2.63 7.76
N PRO A 56 25.41 -2.15 8.13
CA PRO A 56 26.53 -3.02 8.46
C PRO A 56 26.24 -3.95 9.65
N GLU A 57 25.56 -3.41 10.66
CA GLU A 57 25.16 -4.16 11.85
C GLU A 57 23.64 -4.13 12.01
N LYS A 58 23.06 -5.29 12.27
CA LYS A 58 21.63 -5.44 12.50
C LYS A 58 21.30 -5.30 13.96
N SER A 59 20.27 -4.53 14.28
CA SER A 59 19.74 -4.45 15.63
C SER A 59 18.87 -5.65 15.95
N THR A 60 19.17 -6.38 17.02
CA THR A 60 18.31 -7.49 17.50
C THR A 60 16.90 -7.00 17.84
N TRP A 61 16.77 -5.84 18.50
CA TRP A 61 15.47 -5.24 18.79
C TRP A 61 14.78 -4.71 17.54
N GLY A 62 15.55 -4.15 16.60
CA GLY A 62 15.05 -3.78 15.26
C GLY A 62 14.42 -4.98 14.56
N TRP A 63 15.10 -6.10 14.54
CA TRP A 63 14.62 -7.34 13.94
C TRP A 63 13.32 -7.85 14.59
N TRP A 64 13.31 -8.03 15.92
CA TRP A 64 12.14 -8.52 16.63
C TRP A 64 10.92 -7.59 16.49
N THR A 65 11.15 -6.28 16.54
CA THR A 65 10.05 -5.31 16.40
C THR A 65 9.53 -5.24 14.98
N ALA A 66 10.39 -5.26 13.95
CA ALA A 66 9.96 -5.26 12.56
C ALA A 66 9.09 -6.50 12.24
N TRP A 67 9.57 -7.70 12.56
CA TRP A 67 8.83 -8.94 12.34
C TRP A 67 7.60 -9.08 13.23
N GLY A 68 7.72 -8.75 14.51
CA GLY A 68 6.61 -8.85 15.46
C GLY A 68 5.47 -7.88 15.12
N PHE A 69 5.79 -6.64 14.79
CA PHE A 69 4.78 -5.65 14.41
C PHE A 69 4.17 -5.93 13.05
N TYR A 70 4.97 -6.41 12.07
CA TYR A 70 4.42 -6.91 10.82
C TYR A 70 3.39 -8.00 11.05
N ALA A 71 3.74 -9.03 11.83
CA ALA A 71 2.85 -10.15 12.11
C ALA A 71 1.55 -9.68 12.82
N LEU A 72 1.67 -8.82 13.83
CA LEU A 72 0.51 -8.28 14.55
C LEU A 72 -0.38 -7.44 13.64
N HIS A 73 0.20 -6.58 12.81
CA HIS A 73 -0.52 -5.75 11.84
C HIS A 73 -1.28 -6.63 10.82
N GLN A 74 -0.60 -7.67 10.32
CA GLN A 74 -1.18 -8.61 9.36
C GLN A 74 -2.35 -9.40 9.95
N VAL A 75 -2.20 -9.93 11.16
CA VAL A 75 -3.28 -10.66 11.86
C VAL A 75 -4.47 -9.74 12.13
N ALA A 76 -4.23 -8.50 12.58
CA ALA A 76 -5.28 -7.53 12.79
C ALA A 76 -6.06 -7.24 11.49
N HIS A 77 -5.37 -7.04 10.37
CA HIS A 77 -6.01 -6.82 9.07
C HIS A 77 -6.83 -8.03 8.60
N PHE A 78 -6.28 -9.23 8.69
CA PHE A 78 -7.01 -10.45 8.31
C PHE A 78 -8.26 -10.64 9.16
N GLY A 79 -8.17 -10.36 10.46
CA GLY A 79 -9.32 -10.38 11.36
C GLY A 79 -10.39 -9.36 10.98
N LEU A 80 -10.01 -8.13 10.63
CA LEU A 80 -10.93 -7.09 10.16
C LEU A 80 -11.62 -7.47 8.84
N ILE A 81 -10.86 -7.99 7.87
CA ILE A 81 -11.41 -8.43 6.58
C ILE A 81 -12.40 -9.58 6.79
N TYR A 82 -12.02 -10.58 7.58
CA TYR A 82 -12.91 -11.69 7.92
C TYR A 82 -14.19 -11.22 8.60
N TYR A 83 -14.09 -10.35 9.60
CA TYR A 83 -15.25 -9.77 10.28
C TYR A 83 -16.13 -9.01 9.30
N ALA A 84 -15.54 -8.16 8.46
CA ALA A 84 -16.30 -7.37 7.49
C ALA A 84 -17.03 -8.24 6.48
N GLN A 85 -16.37 -9.25 5.91
CA GLN A 85 -17.00 -10.16 4.96
C GLN A 85 -18.21 -10.92 5.54
N ASN A 86 -18.21 -11.19 6.84
CA ASN A 86 -19.27 -11.95 7.49
C ASN A 86 -20.34 -11.07 8.13
N ARG A 87 -20.07 -9.79 8.43
CA ARG A 87 -20.96 -8.93 9.21
C ARG A 87 -21.41 -7.66 8.50
N VAL A 88 -20.73 -7.25 7.42
CA VAL A 88 -21.07 -6.04 6.67
C VAL A 88 -21.71 -6.43 5.35
N GLY A 89 -23.01 -6.23 5.25
CA GLY A 89 -23.81 -6.70 4.09
C GLY A 89 -24.02 -5.68 2.98
N ARG A 90 -23.60 -4.39 3.13
CA ARG A 90 -23.94 -3.33 2.17
C ARG A 90 -22.93 -2.18 2.18
N TYR A 91 -22.81 -1.53 1.03
CA TYR A 91 -22.09 -0.26 0.89
C TYR A 91 -22.87 0.91 1.49
N THR A 92 -22.17 1.87 2.08
CA THR A 92 -22.73 3.06 2.73
C THR A 92 -21.96 4.33 2.37
N ASP A 93 -22.65 5.47 2.49
CA ASP A 93 -22.04 6.81 2.49
C ASP A 93 -21.48 7.21 3.86
N GLY A 94 -21.75 6.40 4.88
CA GLY A 94 -21.19 6.51 6.22
C GLY A 94 -19.92 5.68 6.40
N LEU A 95 -19.56 5.50 7.67
CA LEU A 95 -18.52 4.56 8.08
C LEU A 95 -19.14 3.43 8.89
N HIS A 96 -18.78 2.20 8.58
CA HIS A 96 -19.02 1.06 9.46
C HIS A 96 -18.03 1.10 10.63
N LYS A 97 -18.38 0.49 11.74
CA LYS A 97 -17.45 0.36 12.89
C LYS A 97 -16.11 -0.24 12.48
N VAL A 98 -16.12 -1.20 11.56
CA VAL A 98 -14.92 -1.85 11.05
C VAL A 98 -14.01 -0.89 10.28
N ASN A 99 -14.55 0.14 9.59
CA ASN A 99 -13.73 1.16 8.96
C ASN A 99 -12.98 2.02 9.99
N VAL A 100 -13.67 2.37 11.09
CA VAL A 100 -13.04 3.12 12.20
C VAL A 100 -11.92 2.30 12.82
N TRP A 101 -12.14 1.01 13.07
CA TRP A 101 -11.09 0.11 13.55
C TRP A 101 -9.93 -0.01 12.57
N ALA A 102 -10.20 -0.17 11.25
CA ALA A 102 -9.16 -0.26 10.24
C ALA A 102 -8.32 1.03 10.17
N LEU A 103 -8.95 2.19 10.18
CA LEU A 103 -8.25 3.49 10.20
C LEU A 103 -7.40 3.67 11.47
N ALA A 104 -7.95 3.30 12.63
CA ALA A 104 -7.22 3.39 13.90
C ALA A 104 -6.03 2.44 13.96
N ILE A 105 -6.19 1.19 13.54
CA ILE A 105 -5.12 0.18 13.48
C ILE A 105 -4.03 0.62 12.52
N ASN A 106 -4.37 1.04 11.30
CA ASN A 106 -3.39 1.53 10.34
C ASN A 106 -2.66 2.78 10.85
N GLY A 107 -3.38 3.75 11.40
CA GLY A 107 -2.78 4.95 11.99
C GLY A 107 -1.80 4.59 13.12
N PHE A 108 -2.18 3.68 14.01
CA PHE A 108 -1.34 3.20 15.10
C PHE A 108 -0.05 2.55 14.56
N PHE A 109 -0.15 1.61 13.61
CA PHE A 109 1.02 0.93 13.08
C PHE A 109 1.90 1.83 12.21
N VAL A 110 1.35 2.83 11.54
CA VAL A 110 2.11 3.85 10.82
C VAL A 110 2.98 4.65 11.79
N LEU A 111 2.41 5.12 12.90
CA LEU A 111 3.17 5.81 13.94
C LEU A 111 4.19 4.90 14.62
N LEU A 112 3.80 3.65 14.87
CA LEU A 112 4.69 2.65 15.48
C LEU A 112 5.90 2.35 14.58
N HIS A 113 5.70 2.21 13.27
CA HIS A 113 6.79 1.99 12.33
C HIS A 113 7.70 3.22 12.20
N PHE A 114 7.12 4.43 12.23
CA PHE A 114 7.91 5.65 12.30
C PHE A 114 8.83 5.65 13.52
N LEU A 115 8.31 5.35 14.71
CA LEU A 115 9.10 5.25 15.94
C LEU A 115 10.15 4.14 15.84
N GLN A 116 9.77 2.96 15.34
CA GLN A 116 10.65 1.82 15.18
C GLN A 116 11.85 2.15 14.28
N THR A 117 11.62 2.79 13.13
CA THR A 117 12.69 3.26 12.25
C THR A 117 13.62 4.27 12.96
N HIS A 118 13.05 5.18 13.75
CA HIS A 118 13.84 6.21 14.44
C HIS A 118 14.66 5.66 15.63
N LEU A 119 14.24 4.52 16.19
CA LEU A 119 14.97 3.86 17.28
C LEU A 119 16.08 2.93 16.74
N TRP A 120 15.79 2.17 15.68
CA TRP A 120 16.67 1.09 15.22
C TRP A 120 17.01 1.11 13.73
N TYR A 121 16.32 1.91 12.93
CA TYR A 121 16.47 1.95 11.46
C TYR A 121 16.31 0.58 10.80
N ASP A 122 15.62 -0.35 11.36
CA ASP A 122 15.51 -1.69 10.83
C ASP A 122 14.17 -1.90 10.12
N GLY A 123 14.16 -2.82 9.17
CA GLY A 123 12.98 -3.29 8.47
C GLY A 123 13.25 -4.69 7.92
N LEU A 124 12.27 -5.34 7.32
CA LEU A 124 12.45 -6.68 6.78
C LEU A 124 13.49 -6.74 5.65
N ALA A 125 13.79 -5.59 5.02
CA ALA A 125 14.82 -5.45 3.98
C ALA A 125 16.24 -5.78 4.45
N GLN A 126 16.49 -5.71 5.76
CA GLN A 126 17.79 -6.07 6.31
C GLN A 126 18.05 -7.58 6.23
N ASP A 127 17.00 -8.40 6.14
CA ASP A 127 17.07 -9.87 6.10
C ASP A 127 16.68 -10.46 4.76
N HIS A 128 15.74 -9.82 4.05
CA HIS A 128 15.18 -10.34 2.82
C HIS A 128 15.65 -9.56 1.59
N PRO A 129 16.01 -10.24 0.50
CA PRO A 129 16.38 -9.60 -0.74
C PRO A 129 15.19 -8.86 -1.38
N PRO A 130 15.44 -7.79 -2.18
CA PRO A 130 14.42 -6.93 -2.76
C PRO A 130 13.48 -7.62 -3.76
N GLN A 131 13.77 -8.83 -4.19
CA GLN A 131 12.87 -9.61 -5.03
C GLN A 131 11.56 -9.98 -4.33
N TYR A 132 11.56 -10.19 -3.01
CA TYR A 132 10.34 -10.58 -2.30
C TYR A 132 9.22 -9.51 -2.37
N PRO A 133 9.47 -8.21 -2.08
CA PRO A 133 8.46 -7.20 -2.28
C PRO A 133 8.11 -7.01 -3.76
N GLN A 134 9.05 -7.23 -4.69
CA GLN A 134 8.73 -7.21 -6.13
C GLN A 134 7.72 -8.30 -6.51
N TYR A 135 7.89 -9.52 -6.00
CA TYR A 135 6.92 -10.60 -6.22
C TYR A 135 5.55 -10.27 -5.60
N ALA A 136 5.53 -9.64 -4.42
CA ALA A 136 4.29 -9.18 -3.82
C ALA A 136 3.56 -8.15 -4.71
N VAL A 137 4.29 -7.18 -5.27
CA VAL A 137 3.74 -6.19 -6.22
C VAL A 137 3.26 -6.84 -7.51
N ILE A 138 4.02 -7.78 -8.09
CA ILE A 138 3.60 -8.52 -9.29
C ILE A 138 2.30 -9.28 -9.02
N LEU A 139 2.19 -9.95 -7.87
CA LEU A 139 0.95 -10.63 -7.49
C LEU A 139 -0.23 -9.66 -7.37
N LEU A 140 -0.01 -8.48 -6.79
CA LEU A 140 -1.03 -7.43 -6.75
C LEU A 140 -1.49 -7.00 -8.14
N LEU A 141 -0.56 -6.76 -9.06
CA LEU A 141 -0.88 -6.38 -10.45
C LEU A 141 -1.69 -7.47 -11.15
N VAL A 142 -1.27 -8.72 -11.05
CA VAL A 142 -2.03 -9.86 -11.59
C VAL A 142 -3.45 -9.89 -11.00
N TRP A 143 -3.58 -9.68 -9.69
CA TRP A 143 -4.88 -9.69 -9.03
C TRP A 143 -5.78 -8.55 -9.51
N VAL A 144 -5.24 -7.32 -9.67
CA VAL A 144 -5.96 -6.17 -10.26
C VAL A 144 -6.43 -6.50 -11.67
N LEU A 145 -5.55 -7.05 -12.51
CA LEU A 145 -5.89 -7.42 -13.90
C LEU A 145 -7.03 -8.43 -13.95
N LEU A 146 -7.04 -9.44 -13.09
CA LEU A 146 -8.13 -10.42 -13.00
C LEU A 146 -9.47 -9.78 -12.59
N MET A 147 -9.44 -8.85 -11.62
CA MET A 147 -10.64 -8.17 -11.15
C MET A 147 -11.20 -7.19 -12.16
N GLU A 148 -10.34 -6.42 -12.81
CA GLU A 148 -10.69 -5.27 -13.63
C GLU A 148 -10.83 -5.60 -15.12
N ASN A 149 -10.46 -6.81 -15.55
CA ASN A 149 -10.53 -7.22 -16.97
C ASN A 149 -11.88 -6.96 -17.64
N ARG A 150 -12.98 -7.11 -16.92
CA ARG A 150 -14.33 -6.84 -17.49
C ARG A 150 -14.60 -5.37 -17.68
N ARG A 151 -14.05 -4.53 -16.84
CA ARG A 151 -14.28 -3.08 -16.86
C ARG A 151 -13.40 -2.40 -17.90
N ARG A 152 -12.10 -2.66 -17.86
CA ARG A 152 -11.12 -1.94 -18.68
C ARG A 152 -10.21 -2.80 -19.55
N GLY A 153 -10.25 -4.12 -19.43
CA GLY A 153 -9.33 -5.03 -20.13
C GLY A 153 -8.02 -5.25 -19.35
N LEU A 154 -7.13 -6.06 -19.91
CA LEU A 154 -5.83 -6.39 -19.32
C LEU A 154 -4.75 -5.39 -19.72
N ILE A 155 -4.64 -5.10 -21.01
CA ILE A 155 -3.64 -4.19 -21.60
C ILE A 155 -4.32 -3.40 -22.70
N LEU A 156 -4.13 -2.07 -22.71
CA LEU A 156 -4.66 -1.18 -23.74
C LEU A 156 -6.14 -1.43 -24.05
N GLY A 157 -6.94 -1.70 -23.04
CA GLY A 157 -8.38 -1.96 -23.17
C GLY A 157 -8.76 -3.33 -23.72
N TRP A 158 -7.80 -4.21 -24.06
CA TRP A 158 -8.09 -5.53 -24.57
C TRP A 158 -8.65 -6.46 -23.50
N LYS A 159 -9.88 -6.94 -23.69
CA LYS A 159 -10.58 -7.84 -22.78
C LYS A 159 -10.32 -9.30 -23.14
N VAL A 160 -9.85 -10.06 -22.17
CA VAL A 160 -9.62 -11.50 -22.31
C VAL A 160 -10.82 -12.26 -21.71
N PRO A 161 -11.27 -13.37 -22.30
CA PRO A 161 -12.38 -14.17 -21.79
C PRO A 161 -11.99 -14.96 -20.54
N ILE A 162 -11.82 -14.24 -19.41
CA ILE A 162 -11.59 -14.85 -18.09
C ILE A 162 -12.93 -15.36 -17.54
N GLY A 163 -12.95 -16.61 -17.11
CA GLY A 163 -14.15 -17.23 -16.54
C GLY A 163 -14.71 -16.49 -15.31
N LYS A 164 -16.05 -16.48 -15.19
CA LYS A 164 -16.75 -15.82 -14.07
C LYS A 164 -16.25 -16.30 -12.71
N GLN A 165 -15.90 -17.57 -12.58
CA GLN A 165 -15.43 -18.16 -11.35
C GLN A 165 -14.11 -17.54 -10.88
N ILE A 166 -13.14 -17.35 -11.79
CA ILE A 166 -11.84 -16.74 -11.49
C ILE A 166 -12.03 -15.28 -11.06
N THR A 167 -12.80 -14.51 -11.81
CA THR A 167 -13.07 -13.10 -11.45
C THR A 167 -13.80 -12.99 -10.10
N SER A 168 -14.77 -13.87 -9.82
CA SER A 168 -15.49 -13.86 -8.55
C SER A 168 -14.59 -14.27 -7.38
N PHE A 169 -13.69 -15.23 -7.60
CA PHE A 169 -12.67 -15.62 -6.62
C PHE A 169 -11.73 -14.45 -6.32
N ALA A 170 -11.21 -13.80 -7.36
CA ALA A 170 -10.32 -12.65 -7.22
C ALA A 170 -11.03 -11.51 -6.45
N LEU A 171 -12.27 -11.18 -6.80
CA LEU A 171 -13.07 -10.16 -6.10
C LEU A 171 -13.36 -10.53 -4.64
N LYS A 172 -13.56 -11.82 -4.33
CA LYS A 172 -13.85 -12.27 -2.96
C LYS A 172 -12.62 -12.16 -2.05
N TYR A 173 -11.44 -12.49 -2.57
CA TYR A 173 -10.22 -12.62 -1.76
C TYR A 173 -9.23 -11.48 -1.91
N HIS A 174 -9.51 -10.48 -2.79
CA HIS A 174 -8.59 -9.35 -3.02
C HIS A 174 -8.14 -8.66 -1.73
N GLY A 175 -9.03 -8.49 -0.76
CA GLY A 175 -8.71 -7.84 0.50
C GLY A 175 -7.55 -8.51 1.25
N TYR A 176 -7.50 -9.85 1.27
CA TYR A 176 -6.41 -10.59 1.92
C TYR A 176 -5.10 -10.45 1.17
N VAL A 177 -5.14 -10.58 -0.17
CA VAL A 177 -3.93 -10.49 -1.01
C VAL A 177 -3.36 -9.08 -0.97
N PHE A 178 -4.21 -8.06 -1.10
CA PHE A 178 -3.78 -6.66 -1.03
C PHE A 178 -3.24 -6.31 0.35
N SER A 179 -3.95 -6.70 1.42
CA SER A 179 -3.48 -6.49 2.77
C SER A 179 -2.10 -7.12 3.00
N TRP A 180 -1.92 -8.39 2.60
CA TRP A 180 -0.64 -9.06 2.73
C TRP A 180 0.47 -8.33 1.99
N ALA A 181 0.31 -8.06 0.70
CA ALA A 181 1.36 -7.47 -0.11
C ALA A 181 1.72 -6.04 0.33
N ILE A 182 0.69 -5.23 0.68
CA ILE A 182 0.91 -3.85 1.12
C ILE A 182 1.56 -3.80 2.50
N LEU A 183 1.13 -4.61 3.46
CA LEU A 183 1.73 -4.62 4.79
C LEU A 183 3.13 -5.22 4.76
N TYR A 184 3.39 -6.23 3.93
CA TYR A 184 4.73 -6.75 3.73
C TYR A 184 5.67 -5.67 3.16
N THR A 185 5.25 -4.96 2.11
CA THR A 185 6.02 -3.86 1.52
C THR A 185 6.20 -2.70 2.51
N PHE A 186 5.18 -2.38 3.29
CA PHE A 186 5.23 -1.34 4.32
C PHE A 186 6.30 -1.62 5.38
N TRP A 187 6.34 -2.83 5.95
CA TRP A 187 7.33 -3.23 6.94
C TRP A 187 8.68 -3.61 6.35
N TYR A 188 8.74 -3.82 5.02
CA TYR A 188 9.98 -4.14 4.34
C TYR A 188 10.98 -2.99 4.40
N HIS A 189 10.54 -1.77 4.20
CA HIS A 189 11.40 -0.59 4.15
C HIS A 189 11.40 0.17 5.48
N PRO A 190 12.57 0.61 6.00
CA PRO A 190 12.60 1.67 7.02
C PRO A 190 12.06 2.98 6.43
N MET A 191 11.49 3.85 7.26
CA MET A 191 10.94 5.16 6.83
C MET A 191 12.06 6.17 6.53
N HIS A 192 12.79 5.93 5.44
CA HIS A 192 13.92 6.74 5.00
C HIS A 192 13.49 7.95 4.15
N PRO A 193 14.19 9.11 4.20
CA PRO A 193 13.80 10.35 3.50
C PRO A 193 14.15 10.40 2.01
N SER A 194 14.69 9.34 1.40
CA SER A 194 14.96 9.35 -0.05
C SER A 194 13.69 9.48 -0.88
N LEU A 195 13.79 10.02 -2.07
CA LEU A 195 12.63 10.26 -2.94
C LEU A 195 11.83 8.98 -3.22
N SER A 196 12.52 7.88 -3.49
CA SER A 196 11.88 6.57 -3.73
C SER A 196 11.12 6.06 -2.50
N HIS A 197 11.68 6.21 -1.29
CA HIS A 197 10.98 5.84 -0.05
C HIS A 197 9.80 6.77 0.23
N LEU A 198 9.96 8.10 0.13
CA LEU A 198 8.88 9.05 0.39
C LEU A 198 7.68 8.84 -0.53
N THR A 199 7.92 8.67 -1.84
CA THR A 199 6.85 8.38 -2.79
C THR A 199 6.24 7.00 -2.57
N GLY A 200 7.06 6.00 -2.18
CA GLY A 200 6.61 4.66 -1.83
C GLY A 200 5.74 4.64 -0.58
N PHE A 201 6.15 5.31 0.48
CA PHE A 201 5.35 5.40 1.71
C PHE A 201 4.06 6.18 1.50
N LEU A 202 4.11 7.32 0.78
CA LEU A 202 2.88 8.04 0.43
C LEU A 202 1.90 7.13 -0.30
N TYR A 203 2.37 6.41 -1.33
CA TYR A 203 1.54 5.48 -2.08
C TYR A 203 1.01 4.34 -1.21
N THR A 204 1.86 3.72 -0.40
CA THR A 204 1.47 2.66 0.54
C THR A 204 0.40 3.13 1.52
N PHE A 205 0.56 4.34 2.10
CA PHE A 205 -0.44 4.92 2.99
C PHE A 205 -1.78 5.17 2.28
N LEU A 206 -1.76 5.64 1.03
CA LEU A 206 -2.98 5.85 0.25
C LEU A 206 -3.70 4.52 -0.04
N ILE A 207 -2.97 3.42 -0.32
CA ILE A 207 -3.57 2.10 -0.50
C ILE A 207 -4.09 1.54 0.84
N MET A 208 -3.37 1.74 1.95
CA MET A 208 -3.87 1.35 3.28
C MET A 208 -5.15 2.12 3.65
N LEU A 209 -5.22 3.41 3.28
CA LEU A 209 -6.45 4.21 3.41
C LEU A 209 -7.58 3.65 2.56
N GLN A 210 -7.31 3.31 1.28
CA GLN A 210 -8.25 2.63 0.39
C GLN A 210 -8.76 1.33 1.01
N GLY A 211 -7.84 0.51 1.54
CA GLY A 211 -8.15 -0.73 2.24
C GLY A 211 -8.98 -0.51 3.51
N SER A 212 -8.80 0.59 4.23
CA SER A 212 -9.55 0.92 5.44
C SER A 212 -11.01 1.34 5.16
N LEU A 213 -11.29 1.84 3.96
CA LEU A 213 -12.60 2.35 3.56
C LEU A 213 -13.47 1.30 2.84
N PHE A 214 -13.17 0.00 2.97
CA PHE A 214 -13.96 -1.07 2.36
C PHE A 214 -15.43 -1.00 2.78
N PHE A 215 -16.35 -1.46 1.91
CA PHE A 215 -17.80 -1.33 2.05
C PHE A 215 -18.31 0.13 2.18
N THR A 216 -17.53 1.13 1.86
CA THR A 216 -18.00 2.49 1.64
C THR A 216 -18.10 2.80 0.15
N ARG A 217 -18.85 3.84 -0.23
CA ARG A 217 -18.94 4.25 -1.64
C ARG A 217 -17.64 4.86 -2.16
N VAL A 218 -16.82 5.43 -1.28
CA VAL A 218 -15.48 5.93 -1.64
C VAL A 218 -14.59 4.79 -2.13
N HIS A 219 -14.67 3.61 -1.53
CA HIS A 219 -13.86 2.46 -1.93
C HIS A 219 -14.04 2.05 -3.39
N THR A 220 -15.23 2.28 -3.95
CA THR A 220 -15.56 1.98 -5.36
C THR A 220 -15.63 3.24 -6.24
N ASN A 221 -15.18 4.38 -5.75
CA ASN A 221 -15.21 5.62 -6.49
C ASN A 221 -14.17 5.61 -7.62
N ARG A 222 -14.62 5.79 -8.88
CA ARG A 222 -13.76 5.73 -10.07
C ARG A 222 -12.61 6.74 -10.07
N TYR A 223 -12.81 7.93 -9.54
CA TYR A 223 -11.78 8.96 -9.49
C TYR A 223 -10.73 8.64 -8.44
N TRP A 224 -11.16 8.14 -7.29
CA TRP A 224 -10.25 7.69 -6.25
C TRP A 224 -9.44 6.47 -6.69
N MET A 225 -10.05 5.51 -7.37
CA MET A 225 -9.35 4.38 -7.97
C MET A 225 -8.33 4.84 -9.03
N PHE A 226 -8.69 5.80 -9.88
CA PHE A 226 -7.76 6.39 -10.84
C PHE A 226 -6.55 7.03 -10.15
N VAL A 227 -6.75 7.76 -9.04
CA VAL A 227 -5.63 8.32 -8.25
C VAL A 227 -4.68 7.21 -7.77
N GLN A 228 -5.22 6.08 -7.30
CA GLN A 228 -4.38 4.94 -6.88
C GLN A 228 -3.57 4.36 -8.05
N GLU A 229 -4.20 4.14 -9.18
CA GLU A 229 -3.57 3.61 -10.40
C GLU A 229 -2.49 4.56 -10.94
N PHE A 230 -2.79 5.85 -10.96
CA PHE A 230 -1.84 6.87 -11.40
C PHE A 230 -0.65 7.01 -10.43
N SER A 231 -0.88 6.83 -9.14
CA SER A 231 0.16 6.85 -8.12
C SER A 231 1.16 5.71 -8.30
N VAL A 232 0.72 4.50 -8.69
CA VAL A 232 1.64 3.38 -8.96
C VAL A 232 2.51 3.64 -10.19
N LEU A 233 1.94 4.27 -11.22
CA LEU A 233 2.70 4.65 -12.41
C LEU A 233 3.83 5.62 -12.06
N ILE A 234 3.51 6.67 -11.28
CA ILE A 234 4.51 7.67 -10.85
C ILE A 234 5.56 7.01 -9.97
N HIS A 235 5.14 6.32 -8.90
CA HIS A 235 6.07 5.72 -7.94
C HIS A 235 6.97 4.68 -8.60
N GLY A 236 6.42 3.76 -9.38
CA GLY A 236 7.17 2.72 -10.06
C GLY A 236 8.20 3.30 -11.05
N THR A 237 7.85 4.37 -11.77
CA THR A 237 8.76 5.07 -12.67
C THR A 237 9.91 5.76 -11.91
N ILE A 238 9.60 6.44 -10.78
CA ILE A 238 10.61 7.10 -9.93
C ILE A 238 11.59 6.06 -9.36
N VAL A 239 11.09 4.95 -8.82
CA VAL A 239 11.93 3.89 -8.28
C VAL A 239 12.85 3.31 -9.37
N ALA A 240 12.29 3.00 -10.54
CA ALA A 240 13.06 2.48 -11.65
C ALA A 240 14.13 3.46 -12.15
N PHE A 241 13.83 4.76 -12.16
CA PHE A 241 14.78 5.80 -12.55
C PHE A 241 15.92 5.97 -11.52
N THR A 242 15.60 5.89 -10.24
CA THR A 242 16.58 6.07 -9.16
C THR A 242 17.47 4.86 -8.92
N GLN A 243 16.98 3.66 -9.22
CA GLN A 243 17.73 2.40 -9.03
C GLN A 243 18.47 1.92 -10.28
N GLY A 244 17.99 2.28 -11.47
CA GLY A 244 18.60 1.87 -12.72
C GLY A 244 18.13 2.73 -13.89
N PRO A 245 18.85 3.79 -14.27
CA PRO A 245 18.39 4.80 -15.22
C PRO A 245 17.97 4.23 -16.58
N ASN A 246 18.44 3.06 -16.94
CA ASN A 246 18.12 2.44 -18.24
C ASN A 246 16.84 1.59 -18.24
N ILE A 247 16.24 1.30 -17.09
CA ILE A 247 15.06 0.43 -16.98
C ILE A 247 13.73 1.19 -16.77
N TRP A 248 13.79 2.48 -16.44
CA TRP A 248 12.57 3.27 -16.17
C TRP A 248 11.55 3.32 -17.33
N PRO A 249 11.96 3.30 -18.63
CA PRO A 249 10.98 3.31 -19.71
C PRO A 249 10.10 2.06 -19.70
N MET A 250 10.67 0.89 -19.35
CA MET A 250 9.92 -0.35 -19.24
C MET A 250 8.82 -0.24 -18.16
N PHE A 251 9.14 0.36 -17.01
CA PHE A 251 8.16 0.57 -15.94
C PHE A 251 7.10 1.60 -16.35
N LEU A 252 7.49 2.74 -16.91
CA LEU A 252 6.56 3.77 -17.35
C LEU A 252 5.58 3.24 -18.40
N PHE A 253 6.08 2.64 -19.48
CA PHE A 253 5.24 2.16 -20.55
C PHE A 253 4.48 0.88 -20.18
N GLY A 254 5.08 0.01 -19.35
CA GLY A 254 4.42 -1.18 -18.83
C GLY A 254 3.20 -0.82 -17.95
N PHE A 255 3.37 0.08 -16.98
CA PHE A 255 2.26 0.54 -16.15
C PHE A 255 1.25 1.37 -16.94
N ALA A 256 1.69 2.25 -17.84
CA ALA A 256 0.78 2.97 -18.72
C ALA A 256 -0.08 2.01 -19.55
N GLY A 257 0.50 0.97 -20.14
CA GLY A 257 -0.24 -0.03 -20.91
C GLY A 257 -1.23 -0.86 -20.08
N ILE A 258 -0.99 -1.01 -18.77
CA ILE A 258 -1.89 -1.69 -17.84
C ILE A 258 -3.04 -0.76 -17.41
N PHE A 259 -2.77 0.52 -17.19
CA PHE A 259 -3.72 1.44 -16.56
C PHE A 259 -4.40 2.41 -17.53
N VAL A 260 -4.00 2.47 -18.74
CA VAL A 260 -4.66 3.17 -19.86
C VAL A 260 -5.39 2.19 -20.75
#